data_9badd4e82df4329dad2b14d65775b11b
#
_entry.id   9badd4e82df4329dad2b14d65775b11b
#
_cell.length_a   1.000
_cell.length_b   1.000
_cell.length_c   1.000
_cell.angle_alpha   90.00
_cell.angle_beta   90.00
_cell.angle_gamma   90.00
#
_symmetry.space_group_name_H-M   'P 1'
#
loop_
_entity.id
_entity.type
_entity.pdbx_description
1 polymer ?
#
loop_
_entity_poly.entity_id
_entity_poly.type
_entity_poly.pdbx_seq_one_letter_code
_entity_poly.pdbx_strand_id
1 'polypeptide(L)'
;AAHGYAGTGKSYMTMAAKELLESQGLKVTALAPYGTQKKALEDDGLPARTVAAFLKAKDKKLDEKSVEFIDEAGVIPARQMKQLMEVIEKHNARAVFLGDTSQTKAVEAGKPFEQLIKAGMQTSYMKDIQRQKNEVLLEAVKYAAEGNAARALKNITGVNELKEEAPRLSQLADRYLSLSSEQQDATLIISGTNASRKTLNDYIRGNLGLAGTGETFTLLDRVDSTQAERRDSRYFSKGQIIIPEQDYKNGMKRGESYQVLDTGPGNKLTVESSSGEQIAFSPRTHTKLSVYQAVSAELAPGDKVMVTRNDKTLDVANGDRFTVKTVEGEKLTLEDKKGRTVELDKKQASYLSYAYATTVHKSQGLTCDRVLFNIDTKSLTTSKDVFYVGISRARHEVEIFTDDKKSLASSVSRDSPKTTAAEIDRFFGLEARFKDIGRDTSLETRSAEKGLPEATGESMAFNQKPDEHNMTTGTDYQPVSNAEDAFHLKQNPMDDSVGLRRHEAQQNDAELAHDYAAADDQQWSAQEYADYEHYAEASDYDFDSSIYDDYAMPQTSQAEQSHTGKEHTHEHEHEHEEGGHEI
;
A
#
# COMPACT_ATOMS: atom_id res chain seq x y z
N ALA A 1 13.76 -16.72 -8.13
CA ALA A 1 13.32 -16.03 -6.91
C ALA A 1 13.90 -16.68 -5.67
N ALA A 2 13.95 -15.97 -4.56
CA ALA A 2 14.17 -16.53 -3.24
C ALA A 2 12.97 -16.19 -2.34
N HIS A 3 12.23 -17.22 -1.98
CA HIS A 3 11.13 -17.14 -1.02
C HIS A 3 11.67 -17.50 0.36
N GLY A 4 11.59 -16.61 1.33
CA GLY A 4 12.11 -16.87 2.67
C GLY A 4 11.24 -16.25 3.75
N TYR A 5 11.00 -17.01 4.82
CA TYR A 5 10.30 -16.50 6.00
C TYR A 5 11.00 -15.27 6.60
N ALA A 6 10.28 -14.53 7.44
CA ALA A 6 10.88 -13.42 8.18
C ALA A 6 12.06 -13.92 9.04
N GLY A 7 13.22 -13.27 8.90
CA GLY A 7 14.40 -13.61 9.69
C GLY A 7 15.21 -14.81 9.21
N THR A 8 15.04 -15.29 7.97
CA THR A 8 15.83 -16.37 7.39
C THR A 8 17.18 -15.94 6.80
N GLY A 9 17.54 -14.65 6.89
CA GLY A 9 18.82 -14.16 6.38
C GLY A 9 18.80 -13.79 4.89
N LYS A 10 17.64 -13.41 4.32
CA LYS A 10 17.54 -12.98 2.92
C LYS A 10 18.58 -11.89 2.57
N SER A 11 18.68 -10.84 3.39
CA SER A 11 19.66 -9.76 3.14
C SER A 11 21.11 -10.27 3.15
N TYR A 12 21.46 -11.15 4.08
CA TYR A 12 22.79 -11.76 4.13
C TYR A 12 23.10 -12.57 2.85
N MET A 13 22.16 -13.40 2.42
CA MET A 13 22.27 -14.16 1.17
C MET A 13 22.41 -13.22 -0.04
N THR A 14 21.66 -12.11 -0.05
CA THR A 14 21.72 -11.12 -1.13
C THR A 14 23.11 -10.49 -1.24
N MET A 15 23.75 -10.18 -0.12
CA MET A 15 25.11 -9.62 -0.12
C MET A 15 26.15 -10.63 -0.63
N ALA A 16 26.08 -11.89 -0.20
CA ALA A 16 26.94 -12.94 -0.71
C ALA A 16 26.73 -13.20 -2.23
N ALA A 17 25.49 -13.17 -2.67
CA ALA A 17 25.15 -13.29 -4.08
C ALA A 17 25.65 -12.09 -4.91
N LYS A 18 25.57 -10.87 -4.36
CA LYS A 18 26.12 -9.66 -4.97
C LYS A 18 27.62 -9.81 -5.24
N GLU A 19 28.39 -10.15 -4.22
CA GLU A 19 29.85 -10.34 -4.35
C GLU A 19 30.22 -11.37 -5.44
N LEU A 20 29.50 -12.49 -5.45
CA LEU A 20 29.70 -13.54 -6.46
C LEU A 20 29.38 -13.06 -7.88
N LEU A 21 28.25 -12.37 -8.06
CA LEU A 21 27.82 -11.87 -9.37
C LEU A 21 28.74 -10.78 -9.89
N GLU A 22 29.16 -9.85 -9.02
CA GLU A 22 30.12 -8.79 -9.36
C GLU A 22 31.49 -9.35 -9.74
N SER A 23 31.96 -10.42 -9.08
CA SER A 23 33.19 -11.12 -9.47
C SER A 23 33.14 -11.74 -10.87
N GLN A 24 31.93 -11.99 -11.40
CA GLN A 24 31.68 -12.45 -12.76
C GLN A 24 31.45 -11.30 -13.76
N GLY A 25 31.65 -10.04 -13.34
CA GLY A 25 31.52 -8.85 -14.18
C GLY A 25 30.08 -8.39 -14.39
N LEU A 26 29.13 -8.84 -13.58
CA LEU A 26 27.76 -8.35 -13.57
C LEU A 26 27.62 -7.11 -12.68
N LYS A 27 26.64 -6.27 -12.98
CA LYS A 27 26.29 -5.08 -12.21
C LYS A 27 25.10 -5.38 -11.33
N VAL A 28 25.27 -5.28 -10.02
CA VAL A 28 24.21 -5.63 -9.07
C VAL A 28 23.67 -4.38 -8.39
N THR A 29 22.35 -4.20 -8.49
CA THR A 29 21.61 -3.15 -7.79
C THR A 29 20.34 -3.74 -7.17
N ALA A 30 19.67 -2.98 -6.30
CA ALA A 30 18.44 -3.44 -5.65
C ALA A 30 17.30 -2.45 -5.82
N LEU A 31 16.10 -3.00 -5.80
CA LEU A 31 14.85 -2.26 -5.77
C LEU A 31 14.08 -2.65 -4.51
N ALA A 32 13.65 -1.66 -3.76
CA ALA A 32 12.82 -1.84 -2.57
C ALA A 32 11.47 -1.14 -2.75
N PRO A 33 10.38 -1.63 -2.16
CA PRO A 33 9.09 -0.95 -2.23
C PRO A 33 9.11 0.37 -1.46
N TYR A 34 9.90 0.47 -0.36
CA TYR A 34 9.86 1.60 0.57
C TYR A 34 11.24 2.21 0.84
N GLY A 35 11.26 3.53 1.15
CA GLY A 35 12.50 4.29 1.39
C GLY A 35 13.33 3.78 2.56
N THR A 36 12.69 3.33 3.64
CA THR A 36 13.39 2.74 4.80
C THR A 36 14.10 1.44 4.44
N GLN A 37 13.49 0.60 3.61
CA GLN A 37 14.12 -0.64 3.13
C GLN A 37 15.24 -0.34 2.12
N LYS A 38 15.01 0.63 1.21
CA LYS A 38 16.07 1.14 0.34
C LYS A 38 17.29 1.56 1.17
N LYS A 39 17.07 2.38 2.20
CA LYS A 39 18.17 2.86 3.08
C LYS A 39 18.87 1.72 3.80
N ALA A 40 18.12 0.73 4.29
CA ALA A 40 18.71 -0.46 4.92
C ALA A 40 19.61 -1.24 3.95
N LEU A 41 19.19 -1.41 2.69
CA LEU A 41 20.02 -2.06 1.66
C LEU A 41 21.28 -1.26 1.34
N GLU A 42 21.19 0.07 1.30
CA GLU A 42 22.35 0.96 1.10
C GLU A 42 23.30 0.91 2.30
N ASP A 43 22.78 0.90 3.52
CA ASP A 43 23.57 0.73 4.75
C ASP A 43 24.33 -0.62 4.76
N ASP A 44 23.74 -1.67 4.18
CA ASP A 44 24.37 -2.97 3.98
C ASP A 44 25.38 -2.97 2.81
N GLY A 45 25.50 -1.89 2.03
CA GLY A 45 26.45 -1.76 0.91
C GLY A 45 25.90 -2.23 -0.44
N LEU A 46 24.58 -2.34 -0.61
CA LEU A 46 23.95 -2.66 -1.88
C LEU A 46 23.30 -1.38 -2.46
N PRO A 47 23.78 -0.87 -3.61
CA PRO A 47 23.14 0.28 -4.24
C PRO A 47 21.68 0.01 -4.51
N ALA A 48 20.78 0.87 -3.99
CA ALA A 48 19.36 0.61 -4.04
C ALA A 48 18.55 1.84 -4.49
N ARG A 49 17.40 1.57 -5.10
CA ARG A 49 16.38 2.56 -5.45
C ARG A 49 15.01 2.06 -5.00
N THR A 50 14.05 2.96 -4.84
CA THR A 50 12.67 2.50 -4.71
C THR A 50 12.14 2.02 -6.07
N VAL A 51 11.25 1.01 -6.07
CA VAL A 51 10.59 0.52 -7.30
C VAL A 51 9.95 1.68 -8.06
N ALA A 52 9.31 2.57 -7.34
CA ALA A 52 8.63 3.71 -7.92
C ALA A 52 9.61 4.69 -8.58
N ALA A 53 10.72 5.06 -7.91
CA ALA A 53 11.77 5.91 -8.49
C ALA A 53 12.40 5.26 -9.73
N PHE A 54 12.64 3.95 -9.66
CA PHE A 54 13.15 3.20 -10.80
C PHE A 54 12.20 3.24 -12.00
N LEU A 55 10.91 3.00 -11.78
CA LEU A 55 9.91 3.00 -12.87
C LEU A 55 9.74 4.38 -13.52
N LYS A 56 9.88 5.48 -12.77
CA LYS A 56 9.79 6.85 -13.29
C LYS A 56 11.05 7.34 -13.99
N ALA A 57 12.23 6.83 -13.66
CA ALA A 57 13.47 7.29 -14.28
C ALA A 57 13.42 7.13 -15.80
N LYS A 58 13.77 8.18 -16.56
CA LYS A 58 13.84 8.13 -18.04
C LYS A 58 14.92 7.15 -18.50
N ASP A 59 16.11 7.25 -17.92
CA ASP A 59 17.20 6.30 -18.12
C ASP A 59 17.24 5.29 -16.97
N LYS A 60 16.99 4.04 -17.27
CA LYS A 60 17.00 2.95 -16.30
C LYS A 60 18.42 2.50 -15.93
N LYS A 61 19.43 2.89 -16.72
CA LYS A 61 20.84 2.46 -16.56
C LYS A 61 20.98 0.92 -16.50
N LEU A 62 20.13 0.21 -17.25
CA LEU A 62 20.14 -1.23 -17.37
C LEU A 62 20.75 -1.69 -18.67
N ASP A 63 21.42 -2.82 -18.62
CA ASP A 63 21.95 -3.57 -19.75
C ASP A 63 21.89 -5.09 -19.48
N GLU A 64 22.36 -5.90 -20.40
CA GLU A 64 22.41 -7.36 -20.30
C GLU A 64 23.27 -7.89 -19.14
N LYS A 65 24.16 -7.06 -18.57
CA LYS A 65 24.99 -7.37 -17.40
C LYS A 65 24.33 -6.97 -16.09
N SER A 66 23.21 -6.28 -16.14
CA SER A 66 22.51 -5.79 -14.94
C SER A 66 21.71 -6.90 -14.27
N VAL A 67 21.81 -6.96 -12.94
CA VAL A 67 21.03 -7.85 -12.08
C VAL A 67 20.34 -7.01 -11.01
N GLU A 68 19.02 -6.95 -11.05
CA GLU A 68 18.20 -6.24 -10.08
C GLU A 68 17.67 -7.20 -9.02
N PHE A 69 18.07 -7.01 -7.77
CA PHE A 69 17.45 -7.68 -6.62
C PHE A 69 16.22 -6.89 -6.22
N ILE A 70 15.05 -7.52 -6.26
CA ILE A 70 13.77 -6.89 -5.92
C ILE A 70 13.37 -7.40 -4.54
N ASP A 71 13.65 -6.59 -3.52
CA ASP A 71 13.37 -6.93 -2.12
C ASP A 71 11.89 -6.72 -1.79
N GLU A 72 11.39 -7.46 -0.79
CA GLU A 72 9.99 -7.46 -0.34
C GLU A 72 8.99 -7.54 -1.50
N ALA A 73 9.27 -8.40 -2.50
CA ALA A 73 8.44 -8.54 -3.70
C ALA A 73 6.96 -8.89 -3.42
N GLY A 74 6.65 -9.38 -2.22
CA GLY A 74 5.28 -9.68 -1.77
C GLY A 74 4.38 -8.46 -1.64
N VAL A 75 4.95 -7.26 -1.43
CA VAL A 75 4.20 -6.01 -1.29
C VAL A 75 4.19 -5.15 -2.56
N ILE A 76 4.72 -5.65 -3.67
CA ILE A 76 4.67 -4.97 -4.97
C ILE A 76 3.33 -5.29 -5.65
N PRO A 77 2.50 -4.28 -6.01
CA PRO A 77 1.22 -4.51 -6.64
C PRO A 77 1.35 -4.97 -8.09
N ALA A 78 0.29 -5.60 -8.63
CA ALA A 78 0.31 -6.20 -9.95
C ALA A 78 0.69 -5.22 -11.08
N ARG A 79 0.22 -3.97 -10.99
CA ARG A 79 0.55 -2.93 -11.98
C ARG A 79 2.04 -2.59 -12.00
N GLN A 80 2.63 -2.37 -10.85
CA GLN A 80 4.06 -2.06 -10.75
C GLN A 80 4.91 -3.27 -11.14
N MET A 81 4.52 -4.48 -10.73
CA MET A 81 5.20 -5.72 -11.10
C MET A 81 5.22 -5.90 -12.63
N LYS A 82 4.09 -5.67 -13.30
CA LYS A 82 4.03 -5.71 -14.77
C LYS A 82 5.01 -4.73 -15.41
N GLN A 83 4.95 -3.45 -15.00
CA GLN A 83 5.85 -2.41 -15.53
C GLN A 83 7.33 -2.74 -15.29
N LEU A 84 7.64 -3.30 -14.11
CA LEU A 84 8.99 -3.70 -13.75
C LEU A 84 9.50 -4.82 -14.66
N MET A 85 8.70 -5.87 -14.88
CA MET A 85 9.06 -6.98 -15.75
C MET A 85 9.25 -6.52 -17.20
N GLU A 86 8.38 -5.66 -17.72
CA GLU A 86 8.50 -5.07 -19.07
C GLU A 86 9.81 -4.27 -19.25
N VAL A 87 10.20 -3.51 -18.22
CA VAL A 87 11.47 -2.75 -18.24
C VAL A 87 12.67 -3.70 -18.22
N ILE A 88 12.66 -4.71 -17.37
CA ILE A 88 13.75 -5.69 -17.26
C ILE A 88 13.91 -6.46 -18.58
N GLU A 89 12.82 -6.96 -19.14
CA GLU A 89 12.80 -7.67 -20.41
C GLU A 89 13.33 -6.78 -21.56
N LYS A 90 12.84 -5.56 -21.67
CA LYS A 90 13.27 -4.59 -22.70
C LYS A 90 14.79 -4.36 -22.74
N HIS A 91 15.45 -4.44 -21.59
CA HIS A 91 16.89 -4.21 -21.46
C HIS A 91 17.72 -5.50 -21.39
N ASN A 92 17.09 -6.68 -21.56
CA ASN A 92 17.72 -7.99 -21.39
C ASN A 92 18.43 -8.13 -20.03
N ALA A 93 17.99 -7.38 -19.02
CA ALA A 93 18.51 -7.45 -17.65
C ALA A 93 17.95 -8.66 -16.91
N ARG A 94 18.52 -8.96 -15.76
CA ARG A 94 18.08 -10.07 -14.88
C ARG A 94 17.41 -9.52 -13.65
N ALA A 95 16.38 -10.23 -13.16
CA ALA A 95 15.72 -9.94 -11.90
C ALA A 95 15.76 -11.12 -10.94
N VAL A 96 16.02 -10.83 -9.67
CA VAL A 96 15.94 -11.80 -8.58
C VAL A 96 14.93 -11.28 -7.56
N PHE A 97 13.74 -11.87 -7.52
CA PHE A 97 12.69 -11.51 -6.59
C PHE A 97 12.93 -12.13 -5.21
N LEU A 98 12.94 -11.31 -4.18
CA LEU A 98 13.09 -11.71 -2.77
C LEU A 98 11.79 -11.37 -2.03
N GLY A 99 11.25 -12.28 -1.25
CA GLY A 99 10.02 -11.98 -0.52
C GLY A 99 9.52 -13.14 0.33
N ASP A 100 8.40 -12.87 0.98
CA ASP A 100 7.69 -13.82 1.83
C ASP A 100 6.18 -13.70 1.56
N THR A 101 5.58 -14.73 0.98
CA THR A 101 4.14 -14.74 0.65
C THR A 101 3.24 -14.88 1.87
N SER A 102 3.80 -15.22 3.04
CA SER A 102 3.07 -15.32 4.30
C SER A 102 2.97 -13.99 5.04
N GLN A 103 3.78 -12.98 4.67
CA GLN A 103 3.67 -11.62 5.20
C GLN A 103 2.52 -10.84 4.55
N THR A 104 2.31 -9.62 5.05
CA THR A 104 1.31 -8.71 4.49
C THR A 104 1.56 -8.44 3.00
N LYS A 105 0.52 -8.14 2.27
CA LYS A 105 0.52 -8.01 0.81
C LYS A 105 0.35 -6.55 0.41
N ALA A 106 0.66 -6.22 -0.85
CA ALA A 106 0.47 -4.89 -1.39
C ALA A 106 -0.94 -4.35 -1.09
N VAL A 107 -1.08 -3.05 -0.85
CA VAL A 107 -2.39 -2.39 -0.67
C VAL A 107 -3.19 -2.40 -1.98
N GLU A 108 -2.54 -2.08 -3.08
CA GLU A 108 -3.15 -2.11 -4.42
C GLU A 108 -3.45 -3.56 -4.84
N ALA A 109 -4.20 -3.71 -5.94
CA ALA A 109 -4.71 -4.99 -6.40
C ALA A 109 -3.60 -5.99 -6.79
N GLY A 110 -3.84 -7.26 -6.47
CA GLY A 110 -3.07 -8.41 -6.93
C GLY A 110 -2.07 -8.96 -5.92
N LYS A 111 -1.57 -10.15 -6.23
CA LYS A 111 -0.54 -10.90 -5.49
C LYS A 111 0.50 -11.43 -6.50
N PRO A 112 1.15 -10.56 -7.28
CA PRO A 112 1.93 -10.99 -8.43
C PRO A 112 3.10 -11.91 -8.06
N PHE A 113 3.80 -11.67 -6.95
CA PHE A 113 4.89 -12.52 -6.50
C PHE A 113 4.41 -13.96 -6.20
N GLU A 114 3.32 -14.10 -5.45
CA GLU A 114 2.70 -15.40 -5.17
C GLU A 114 2.22 -16.08 -6.47
N GLN A 115 1.62 -15.30 -7.38
CA GLN A 115 1.15 -15.80 -8.67
C GLN A 115 2.29 -16.28 -9.57
N LEU A 116 3.41 -15.56 -9.64
CA LEU A 116 4.61 -15.95 -10.39
C LEU A 116 5.22 -17.25 -9.86
N ILE A 117 5.30 -17.41 -8.53
CA ILE A 117 5.76 -18.67 -7.92
C ILE A 117 4.81 -19.81 -8.29
N LYS A 118 3.49 -19.61 -8.17
CA LYS A 118 2.49 -20.62 -8.54
C LYS A 118 2.50 -20.97 -10.04
N ALA A 119 2.90 -20.02 -10.88
CA ALA A 119 3.05 -20.22 -12.32
C ALA A 119 4.36 -20.91 -12.72
N GLY A 120 5.19 -21.30 -11.75
CA GLY A 120 6.42 -22.06 -12.02
C GLY A 120 7.70 -21.24 -12.09
N MET A 121 7.70 -19.97 -11.63
CA MET A 121 8.94 -19.21 -11.51
C MET A 121 9.93 -19.97 -10.63
N GLN A 122 11.14 -20.20 -11.15
CA GLN A 122 12.20 -20.90 -10.41
C GLN A 122 12.46 -20.21 -9.07
N THR A 123 12.27 -20.93 -7.97
CA THR A 123 12.27 -20.36 -6.62
C THR A 123 13.05 -21.27 -5.66
N SER A 124 14.00 -20.65 -4.95
CA SER A 124 14.68 -21.25 -3.80
C SER A 124 13.92 -20.90 -2.52
N TYR A 125 13.81 -21.84 -1.59
CA TYR A 125 13.05 -21.66 -0.35
C TYR A 125 13.99 -21.64 0.86
N MET A 126 13.93 -20.53 1.62
CA MET A 126 14.66 -20.33 2.87
C MET A 126 13.69 -20.48 4.04
N LYS A 127 13.74 -21.58 4.76
CA LYS A 127 12.81 -21.89 5.87
C LYS A 127 13.44 -21.78 7.24
N ASP A 128 14.77 -21.76 7.33
CA ASP A 128 15.50 -21.76 8.59
C ASP A 128 15.56 -20.35 9.16
N ILE A 129 14.70 -20.09 10.11
CA ILE A 129 14.56 -18.79 10.76
C ILE A 129 15.70 -18.60 11.77
N GLN A 130 16.49 -17.53 11.62
CA GLN A 130 17.67 -17.21 12.43
C GLN A 130 17.42 -16.07 13.44
N ARG A 131 16.32 -15.33 13.26
CA ARG A 131 16.02 -14.12 14.07
C ARG A 131 15.66 -14.46 15.50
N GLN A 132 14.77 -15.44 15.70
CA GLN A 132 14.30 -15.81 17.02
C GLN A 132 15.40 -16.54 17.79
N LYS A 133 15.68 -16.09 19.03
CA LYS A 133 16.68 -16.66 19.93
C LYS A 133 16.07 -17.52 21.02
N ASN A 134 14.76 -17.44 21.21
CA ASN A 134 13.98 -18.29 22.09
C ASN A 134 13.32 -19.39 21.25
N GLU A 135 13.57 -20.67 21.60
CA GLU A 135 13.10 -21.82 20.84
C GLU A 135 11.57 -21.94 20.78
N VAL A 136 10.87 -21.59 21.89
CA VAL A 136 9.41 -21.62 21.95
C VAL A 136 8.82 -20.57 21.01
N LEU A 137 9.40 -19.36 21.00
CA LEU A 137 9.00 -18.31 20.07
C LEU A 137 9.35 -18.67 18.62
N LEU A 138 10.50 -19.31 18.38
CA LEU A 138 10.88 -19.79 17.06
C LEU A 138 9.83 -20.75 16.49
N GLU A 139 9.35 -21.69 17.31
CA GLU A 139 8.27 -22.60 16.91
C GLU A 139 6.96 -21.85 16.64
N ALA A 140 6.60 -20.88 17.49
CA ALA A 140 5.42 -20.05 17.27
C ALA A 140 5.49 -19.34 15.91
N VAL A 141 6.63 -18.71 15.60
CA VAL A 141 6.82 -18.01 14.33
C VAL A 141 6.81 -18.96 13.13
N LYS A 142 7.39 -20.16 13.24
CA LYS A 142 7.31 -21.19 12.19
C LYS A 142 5.87 -21.61 11.91
N TYR A 143 5.08 -21.91 12.95
CA TYR A 143 3.66 -22.25 12.78
C TYR A 143 2.85 -21.12 12.15
N ALA A 144 3.11 -19.88 12.57
CA ALA A 144 2.44 -18.73 11.98
C ALA A 144 2.82 -18.55 10.49
N ALA A 145 4.09 -18.69 10.14
CA ALA A 145 4.57 -18.63 8.74
C ALA A 145 3.93 -19.70 7.85
N GLU A 146 3.66 -20.88 8.40
CA GLU A 146 2.96 -21.98 7.74
C GLU A 146 1.42 -21.80 7.71
N GLY A 147 0.92 -20.68 8.23
CA GLY A 147 -0.51 -20.39 8.29
C GLY A 147 -1.27 -21.05 9.44
N ASN A 148 -0.56 -21.69 10.38
CA ASN A 148 -1.15 -22.35 11.53
C ASN A 148 -1.11 -21.46 12.79
N ALA A 149 -1.84 -20.35 12.74
CA ALA A 149 -1.87 -19.35 13.81
C ALA A 149 -2.39 -19.93 15.16
N ALA A 150 -3.31 -20.88 15.13
CA ALA A 150 -3.82 -21.53 16.32
C ALA A 150 -2.73 -22.34 17.06
N ARG A 151 -1.82 -23.00 16.33
CA ARG A 151 -0.66 -23.67 16.92
C ARG A 151 0.39 -22.67 17.41
N ALA A 152 0.61 -21.61 16.65
CA ALA A 152 1.53 -20.55 17.05
C ALA A 152 1.14 -19.94 18.40
N LEU A 153 -0.15 -19.66 18.62
CA LEU A 153 -0.66 -19.11 19.89
C LEU A 153 -0.40 -20.01 21.10
N LYS A 154 -0.36 -21.33 20.94
CA LYS A 154 -0.06 -22.25 22.05
C LYS A 154 1.36 -22.09 22.59
N ASN A 155 2.27 -21.60 21.76
CA ASN A 155 3.66 -21.34 22.10
C ASN A 155 3.91 -19.89 22.53
N ILE A 156 2.85 -19.06 22.65
CA ILE A 156 2.94 -17.71 23.21
C ILE A 156 2.35 -17.74 24.61
N THR A 157 3.21 -17.58 25.61
CA THR A 157 2.84 -17.73 27.01
C THR A 157 2.16 -16.47 27.59
N GLY A 158 2.49 -15.31 27.08
CA GLY A 158 1.97 -14.03 27.55
C GLY A 158 0.72 -13.61 26.76
N VAL A 159 -0.47 -14.14 27.11
CA VAL A 159 -1.73 -13.67 26.55
C VAL A 159 -2.58 -13.07 27.66
N ASN A 160 -2.84 -11.77 27.58
CA ASN A 160 -3.62 -10.99 28.53
C ASN A 160 -4.99 -10.68 27.95
N GLU A 161 -6.07 -10.90 28.71
CA GLU A 161 -7.43 -10.65 28.24
C GLU A 161 -8.07 -9.51 29.02
N LEU A 162 -8.46 -8.47 28.31
CA LEU A 162 -9.33 -7.41 28.80
C LEU A 162 -10.32 -7.05 27.70
N LYS A 163 -11.60 -7.26 28.01
CA LYS A 163 -12.70 -7.11 27.04
C LYS A 163 -12.81 -5.69 26.49
N GLU A 164 -12.70 -4.71 27.38
CA GLU A 164 -12.82 -3.30 27.02
C GLU A 164 -11.48 -2.76 26.50
N GLU A 165 -11.53 -1.94 25.45
CA GLU A 165 -10.33 -1.44 24.76
C GLU A 165 -9.48 -0.54 25.66
N ALA A 166 -10.08 0.47 26.30
CA ALA A 166 -9.32 1.43 27.10
C ALA A 166 -8.53 0.79 28.24
N PRO A 167 -9.09 -0.11 29.10
CA PRO A 167 -8.31 -0.86 30.07
C PRO A 167 -7.24 -1.76 29.45
N ARG A 168 -7.49 -2.35 28.28
CA ARG A 168 -6.53 -3.20 27.57
C ARG A 168 -5.32 -2.41 27.10
N LEU A 169 -5.54 -1.25 26.49
CA LEU A 169 -4.46 -0.36 26.05
C LEU A 169 -3.69 0.22 27.26
N SER A 170 -4.39 0.57 28.36
CA SER A 170 -3.75 0.99 29.61
C SER A 170 -2.84 -0.08 30.16
N GLN A 171 -3.32 -1.33 30.30
CA GLN A 171 -2.51 -2.44 30.81
C GLN A 171 -1.27 -2.71 29.94
N LEU A 172 -1.42 -2.65 28.63
CA LEU A 172 -0.30 -2.81 27.69
C LEU A 172 0.73 -1.69 27.90
N ALA A 173 0.27 -0.45 28.02
CA ALA A 173 1.16 0.69 28.26
C ALA A 173 1.84 0.60 29.64
N ASP A 174 1.13 0.21 30.70
CA ASP A 174 1.69 -0.01 32.04
C ASP A 174 2.75 -1.11 32.00
N ARG A 175 2.52 -2.18 31.24
CA ARG A 175 3.51 -3.23 31.02
C ARG A 175 4.79 -2.69 30.39
N TYR A 176 4.66 -1.83 29.37
CA TYR A 176 5.81 -1.15 28.74
C TYR A 176 6.53 -0.23 29.74
N LEU A 177 5.79 0.57 30.49
CA LEU A 177 6.33 1.52 31.47
C LEU A 177 7.02 0.84 32.65
N SER A 178 6.65 -0.41 32.99
CA SER A 178 7.30 -1.21 34.03
C SER A 178 8.69 -1.75 33.63
N LEU A 179 9.07 -1.62 32.36
CA LEU A 179 10.36 -2.07 31.83
C LEU A 179 11.45 -1.04 32.13
N SER A 180 12.71 -1.49 32.27
CA SER A 180 13.86 -0.57 32.30
C SER A 180 13.98 0.21 31.00
N SER A 181 14.72 1.33 31.01
CA SER A 181 14.92 2.15 29.82
C SER A 181 15.51 1.33 28.65
N GLU A 182 16.50 0.47 28.91
CA GLU A 182 17.12 -0.40 27.91
C GLU A 182 16.12 -1.41 27.37
N GLN A 183 15.26 -1.96 28.23
CA GLN A 183 14.22 -2.88 27.82
C GLN A 183 13.12 -2.17 27.01
N GLN A 184 12.75 -0.93 27.38
CA GLN A 184 11.81 -0.11 26.60
C GLN A 184 12.35 0.16 25.20
N ASP A 185 13.64 0.45 25.05
CA ASP A 185 14.30 0.68 23.77
C ASP A 185 14.40 -0.59 22.90
N ALA A 186 14.43 -1.75 23.55
CA ALA A 186 14.41 -3.05 22.89
C ALA A 186 13.00 -3.62 22.68
N THR A 187 11.95 -2.89 23.10
CA THR A 187 10.54 -3.33 23.02
C THR A 187 9.81 -2.57 21.92
N LEU A 188 9.01 -3.28 21.13
CA LEU A 188 8.12 -2.72 20.11
C LEU A 188 6.67 -2.95 20.54
N ILE A 189 5.90 -1.87 20.63
CA ILE A 189 4.45 -1.94 20.85
C ILE A 189 3.79 -1.92 19.47
N ILE A 190 2.95 -2.93 19.20
CA ILE A 190 2.25 -3.07 17.93
C ILE A 190 0.74 -3.05 18.17
N SER A 191 0.01 -2.29 17.34
CA SER A 191 -1.45 -2.28 17.35
C SER A 191 -2.00 -2.51 15.93
N GLY A 192 -3.21 -3.05 15.83
CA GLY A 192 -3.89 -3.29 14.55
C GLY A 192 -4.44 -2.03 13.90
N THR A 193 -4.69 -0.96 14.67
CA THR A 193 -5.32 0.28 14.17
C THR A 193 -4.52 1.53 14.52
N ASN A 194 -4.69 2.59 13.73
CA ASN A 194 -4.12 3.90 14.02
C ASN A 194 -4.76 4.56 15.26
N ALA A 195 -6.05 4.32 15.51
CA ALA A 195 -6.74 4.85 16.68
C ALA A 195 -6.11 4.33 17.98
N SER A 196 -6.01 2.99 18.14
CA SER A 196 -5.37 2.37 19.30
C SER A 196 -3.89 2.76 19.43
N ARG A 197 -3.18 2.91 18.31
CA ARG A 197 -1.78 3.39 18.29
C ARG A 197 -1.66 4.80 18.86
N LYS A 198 -2.54 5.72 18.46
CA LYS A 198 -2.57 7.10 18.98
C LYS A 198 -2.84 7.09 20.49
N THR A 199 -3.87 6.39 20.93
CA THR A 199 -4.21 6.25 22.35
C THR A 199 -3.04 5.70 23.18
N LEU A 200 -2.35 4.67 22.69
CA LEU A 200 -1.15 4.12 23.33
C LEU A 200 -0.02 5.15 23.44
N ASN A 201 0.24 5.88 22.37
CA ASN A 201 1.27 6.92 22.36
C ASN A 201 0.97 8.01 23.40
N ASP A 202 -0.27 8.50 23.44
CA ASP A 202 -0.69 9.56 24.36
C ASP A 202 -0.63 9.08 25.81
N TYR A 203 -1.09 7.85 26.08
CA TYR A 203 -1.05 7.26 27.41
C TYR A 203 0.38 7.07 27.92
N ILE A 204 1.27 6.50 27.10
CA ILE A 204 2.67 6.28 27.45
C ILE A 204 3.37 7.59 27.72
N ARG A 205 3.22 8.57 26.81
CA ARG A 205 3.81 9.90 26.94
C ARG A 205 3.37 10.60 28.23
N GLY A 206 2.06 10.55 28.53
CA GLY A 206 1.51 11.12 29.76
C GLY A 206 2.12 10.51 31.03
N ASN A 207 2.25 9.19 31.07
CA ASN A 207 2.81 8.47 32.23
C ASN A 207 4.34 8.58 32.35
N LEU A 208 5.05 8.91 31.25
CA LEU A 208 6.46 9.28 31.32
C LEU A 208 6.71 10.68 31.91
N GLY A 209 5.64 11.42 32.23
CA GLY A 209 5.73 12.78 32.77
C GLY A 209 6.20 13.82 31.76
N LEU A 210 6.11 13.51 30.46
CA LEU A 210 6.55 14.42 29.39
C LEU A 210 5.45 15.42 29.00
N ALA A 211 4.20 15.17 29.39
CA ALA A 211 3.11 16.10 29.16
C ALA A 211 3.28 17.38 30.00
N GLY A 212 3.15 18.55 29.36
CA GLY A 212 3.34 19.86 30.00
C GLY A 212 4.79 20.29 30.18
N THR A 213 5.77 19.55 29.63
CA THR A 213 7.21 19.86 29.77
C THR A 213 7.89 20.31 28.49
N GLY A 214 7.19 20.29 27.37
CA GLY A 214 7.74 20.61 26.06
C GLY A 214 7.14 21.88 25.44
N GLU A 215 7.44 22.08 24.18
CA GLU A 215 6.90 23.18 23.39
C GLU A 215 5.84 22.71 22.39
N THR A 216 4.90 23.58 22.08
CA THR A 216 3.77 23.24 21.18
C THR A 216 4.16 23.40 19.71
N PHE A 217 3.95 22.35 18.95
CA PHE A 217 4.11 22.30 17.50
C PHE A 217 2.78 21.97 16.81
N THR A 218 2.65 22.39 15.57
CA THR A 218 1.56 21.94 14.71
C THR A 218 2.05 20.73 13.92
N LEU A 219 1.56 19.56 14.25
CA LEU A 219 1.84 18.34 13.50
C LEU A 219 0.79 18.12 12.42
N LEU A 220 1.19 17.50 11.32
CA LEU A 220 0.34 17.15 10.20
C LEU A 220 0.04 15.65 10.26
N ASP A 221 -1.08 15.32 10.88
CA ASP A 221 -1.63 13.97 10.84
C ASP A 221 -2.28 13.72 9.48
N ARG A 222 -1.84 12.69 8.79
CA ARG A 222 -2.42 12.35 7.49
C ARG A 222 -3.86 11.87 7.67
N VAL A 223 -4.75 12.37 6.81
CA VAL A 223 -6.15 11.95 6.79
C VAL A 223 -6.26 10.64 6.03
N ASP A 224 -6.84 9.65 6.71
CA ASP A 224 -7.14 8.36 6.13
C ASP A 224 -8.25 8.50 5.09
N SER A 225 -7.91 8.30 3.82
CA SER A 225 -8.85 8.40 2.70
C SER A 225 -8.40 7.58 1.51
N THR A 226 -9.32 6.87 0.89
CA THR A 226 -9.08 6.11 -0.34
C THR A 226 -8.84 7.03 -1.54
N GLN A 227 -8.28 6.51 -2.63
CA GLN A 227 -8.17 7.29 -3.87
C GLN A 227 -9.52 7.75 -4.42
N ALA A 228 -10.59 6.96 -4.21
CA ALA A 228 -11.93 7.33 -4.62
C ALA A 228 -12.45 8.52 -3.81
N GLU A 229 -12.29 8.49 -2.49
CA GLU A 229 -12.67 9.57 -1.58
C GLU A 229 -11.91 10.86 -1.88
N ARG A 230 -10.60 10.77 -2.13
CA ARG A 230 -9.80 11.95 -2.51
C ARG A 230 -10.20 12.61 -3.85
N ARG A 231 -11.04 11.94 -4.65
CA ARG A 231 -11.62 12.52 -5.88
C ARG A 231 -12.97 13.19 -5.67
N ASP A 232 -13.50 13.15 -4.46
CA ASP A 232 -14.83 13.68 -4.14
C ASP A 232 -14.73 14.72 -3.02
N SER A 233 -15.15 15.96 -3.31
CA SER A 233 -15.07 17.09 -2.37
C SER A 233 -15.81 16.83 -1.06
N ARG A 234 -16.78 15.92 -1.02
CA ARG A 234 -17.56 15.58 0.19
C ARG A 234 -16.72 14.92 1.30
N TYR A 235 -15.58 14.34 0.94
CA TYR A 235 -14.67 13.71 1.90
C TYR A 235 -13.59 14.66 2.44
N PHE A 236 -13.63 15.92 2.04
CA PHE A 236 -12.77 16.94 2.60
C PHE A 236 -13.53 17.77 3.63
N SER A 237 -12.82 18.19 4.67
CA SER A 237 -13.36 19.02 5.73
C SER A 237 -12.66 20.38 5.78
N LYS A 238 -13.42 21.42 6.13
CA LYS A 238 -12.84 22.74 6.37
C LYS A 238 -11.73 22.68 7.43
N GLY A 239 -10.62 23.35 7.15
CA GLY A 239 -9.45 23.40 8.03
C GLY A 239 -8.42 22.30 7.75
N GLN A 240 -8.72 21.28 6.94
CA GLN A 240 -7.73 20.32 6.48
C GLN A 240 -6.65 21.00 5.62
N ILE A 241 -5.46 20.45 5.65
CA ILE A 241 -4.33 20.91 4.86
C ILE A 241 -4.13 19.98 3.67
N ILE A 242 -4.13 20.55 2.47
CA ILE A 242 -3.82 19.84 1.23
C ILE A 242 -2.41 20.21 0.81
N ILE A 243 -1.60 19.20 0.47
CA ILE A 243 -0.26 19.37 -0.09
C ILE A 243 -0.23 18.72 -1.47
N PRO A 244 -0.08 19.51 -2.55
CA PRO A 244 0.07 18.97 -3.90
C PRO A 244 1.38 18.20 -4.04
N GLU A 245 1.32 17.04 -4.68
CA GLU A 245 2.47 16.20 -4.98
C GLU A 245 3.14 16.53 -6.32
N GLN A 246 2.55 17.47 -7.06
CA GLN A 246 3.05 18.04 -8.32
C GLN A 246 2.54 19.46 -8.48
N ASP A 247 3.16 20.21 -9.38
CA ASP A 247 2.65 21.51 -9.80
C ASP A 247 1.38 21.36 -10.64
N TYR A 248 0.39 22.24 -10.40
CA TYR A 248 -0.84 22.27 -11.16
C TYR A 248 -0.98 23.61 -11.92
N LYS A 249 -1.61 23.57 -13.10
CA LYS A 249 -1.81 24.75 -13.96
C LYS A 249 -2.66 25.87 -13.31
N ASN A 250 -3.42 25.53 -12.26
CA ASN A 250 -4.23 26.48 -11.50
C ASN A 250 -3.44 27.27 -10.45
N GLY A 251 -2.12 27.15 -10.42
CA GLY A 251 -1.25 27.89 -9.48
C GLY A 251 -0.82 27.10 -8.26
N MET A 252 -1.44 25.94 -7.96
CA MET A 252 -1.02 25.11 -6.83
C MET A 252 0.37 24.54 -7.09
N LYS A 253 1.29 24.82 -6.16
CA LYS A 253 2.69 24.37 -6.23
C LYS A 253 2.93 23.12 -5.40
N ARG A 254 3.78 22.25 -5.90
CA ARG A 254 4.20 21.05 -5.22
C ARG A 254 4.85 21.35 -3.87
N GLY A 255 4.43 20.61 -2.84
CA GLY A 255 4.99 20.71 -1.50
C GLY A 255 4.53 21.93 -0.68
N GLU A 256 3.78 22.85 -1.28
CA GLU A 256 3.16 23.94 -0.56
C GLU A 256 1.87 23.52 0.14
N SER A 257 1.59 24.13 1.27
CA SER A 257 0.41 23.84 2.09
C SER A 257 -0.75 24.75 1.71
N TYR A 258 -1.92 24.14 1.50
CA TYR A 258 -3.17 24.83 1.18
C TYR A 258 -4.25 24.42 2.18
N GLN A 259 -4.87 25.36 2.86
CA GLN A 259 -5.95 25.07 3.80
C GLN A 259 -7.30 24.98 3.09
N VAL A 260 -8.08 23.96 3.35
CA VAL A 260 -9.45 23.84 2.84
C VAL A 260 -10.34 24.87 3.53
N LEU A 261 -10.91 25.77 2.74
CA LEU A 261 -11.86 26.79 3.21
C LEU A 261 -13.30 26.30 3.10
N ASP A 262 -13.63 25.68 1.97
CA ASP A 262 -15.00 25.27 1.68
C ASP A 262 -15.06 24.11 0.67
N THR A 263 -16.17 23.35 0.75
CA THR A 263 -16.53 22.26 -0.15
C THR A 263 -17.83 22.63 -0.87
N GLY A 264 -17.72 23.07 -2.12
CA GLY A 264 -18.84 23.59 -2.89
C GLY A 264 -19.56 22.53 -3.75
N PRO A 265 -20.74 22.90 -4.29
CA PRO A 265 -21.47 22.04 -5.22
C PRO A 265 -20.67 21.78 -6.50
N GLY A 266 -20.98 20.67 -7.19
CA GLY A 266 -20.28 20.29 -8.43
C GLY A 266 -18.87 19.76 -8.21
N ASN A 267 -18.61 19.14 -7.07
CA ASN A 267 -17.33 18.57 -6.71
C ASN A 267 -16.18 19.59 -6.75
N LYS A 268 -16.40 20.74 -6.11
CA LYS A 268 -15.42 21.84 -6.00
C LYS A 268 -14.87 21.94 -4.59
N LEU A 269 -13.57 22.20 -4.50
CA LEU A 269 -12.87 22.59 -3.28
C LEU A 269 -12.33 24.00 -3.45
N THR A 270 -12.46 24.81 -2.41
CA THR A 270 -11.78 26.12 -2.31
C THR A 270 -10.72 25.99 -1.23
N VAL A 271 -9.49 26.29 -1.58
CA VAL A 271 -8.33 26.26 -0.68
C VAL A 271 -7.65 27.61 -0.65
N GLU A 272 -6.91 27.89 0.42
CA GLU A 272 -6.13 29.11 0.61
C GLU A 272 -4.66 28.75 0.84
N SER A 273 -3.77 29.39 0.12
CA SER A 273 -2.33 29.27 0.31
C SER A 273 -1.86 30.02 1.56
N SER A 274 -0.62 29.81 1.97
CA SER A 274 0.02 30.56 3.07
C SER A 274 0.14 32.07 2.79
N SER A 275 0.06 32.50 1.51
CA SER A 275 0.05 33.90 1.10
C SER A 275 -1.36 34.53 1.06
N GLY A 276 -2.42 33.77 1.39
CA GLY A 276 -3.82 34.22 1.33
C GLY A 276 -4.46 34.12 -0.05
N GLU A 277 -3.80 33.56 -1.04
CA GLU A 277 -4.37 33.31 -2.35
C GLU A 277 -5.39 32.17 -2.28
N GLN A 278 -6.60 32.43 -2.80
CA GLN A 278 -7.67 31.43 -2.84
C GLN A 278 -7.76 30.77 -4.21
N ILE A 279 -7.73 29.46 -4.22
CA ILE A 279 -7.78 28.64 -5.43
C ILE A 279 -8.96 27.67 -5.34
N ALA A 280 -9.82 27.69 -6.36
CA ALA A 280 -10.93 26.74 -6.48
C ALA A 280 -10.61 25.70 -7.56
N PHE A 281 -10.81 24.43 -7.23
CA PHE A 281 -10.55 23.31 -8.16
C PHE A 281 -11.45 22.12 -7.90
N SER A 282 -11.44 21.13 -8.80
CA SER A 282 -12.11 19.86 -8.57
C SER A 282 -11.07 18.76 -8.20
N PRO A 283 -11.27 18.07 -7.08
CA PRO A 283 -10.38 16.98 -6.70
C PRO A 283 -10.41 15.78 -7.68
N ARG A 284 -11.43 15.72 -8.53
CA ARG A 284 -11.51 14.70 -9.60
C ARG A 284 -10.38 14.83 -10.63
N THR A 285 -9.94 16.05 -10.91
CA THR A 285 -8.86 16.37 -11.86
C THR A 285 -7.51 16.59 -11.17
N HIS A 286 -7.51 16.79 -9.85
CA HIS A 286 -6.32 17.01 -9.05
C HIS A 286 -6.09 15.80 -8.13
N THR A 287 -5.60 14.69 -8.71
CA THR A 287 -5.54 13.39 -8.02
C THR A 287 -4.26 13.16 -7.21
N LYS A 288 -3.24 14.00 -7.42
CA LYS A 288 -1.95 13.92 -6.71
C LYS A 288 -1.94 14.92 -5.56
N LEU A 289 -2.72 14.63 -4.53
CA LEU A 289 -2.87 15.43 -3.33
C LEU A 289 -2.69 14.57 -2.09
N SER A 290 -1.91 15.04 -1.13
CA SER A 290 -1.87 14.53 0.24
C SER A 290 -2.75 15.41 1.12
N VAL A 291 -3.56 14.80 1.98
CA VAL A 291 -4.51 15.48 2.85
C VAL A 291 -4.12 15.25 4.30
N TYR A 292 -4.07 16.32 5.08
CA TYR A 292 -3.66 16.27 6.48
C TYR A 292 -4.66 16.99 7.37
N GLN A 293 -4.72 16.55 8.62
CA GLN A 293 -5.33 17.29 9.72
C GLN A 293 -4.21 17.94 10.53
N ALA A 294 -4.27 19.27 10.66
CA ALA A 294 -3.37 19.96 11.56
C ALA A 294 -3.77 19.67 13.02
N VAL A 295 -2.84 19.18 13.82
CA VAL A 295 -3.04 18.82 15.23
C VAL A 295 -2.02 19.59 16.07
N SER A 296 -2.48 20.24 17.12
CA SER A 296 -1.59 20.81 18.13
C SER A 296 -1.03 19.69 19.00
N ALA A 297 0.29 19.52 19.02
CA ALA A 297 0.98 18.54 19.81
C ALA A 297 2.20 19.15 20.49
N GLU A 298 2.49 18.68 21.67
CA GLU A 298 3.64 19.09 22.45
C GLU A 298 4.80 18.13 22.17
N LEU A 299 6.01 18.64 22.00
CA LEU A 299 7.25 17.86 21.88
C LEU A 299 8.21 18.27 22.99
N ALA A 300 8.70 17.29 23.75
CA ALA A 300 9.61 17.46 24.87
C ALA A 300 10.89 16.64 24.68
N PRO A 301 12.02 17.03 25.25
CA PRO A 301 13.20 16.18 25.32
C PRO A 301 12.86 14.81 25.95
N GLY A 302 13.27 13.73 25.29
CA GLY A 302 12.94 12.36 25.65
C GLY A 302 11.75 11.76 24.89
N ASP A 303 10.94 12.56 24.18
CA ASP A 303 9.88 12.03 23.33
C ASP A 303 10.45 11.14 22.23
N LYS A 304 9.83 9.96 22.04
CA LYS A 304 10.10 9.09 20.88
C LYS A 304 9.22 9.51 19.72
N VAL A 305 9.84 9.87 18.61
CA VAL A 305 9.16 10.38 17.43
C VAL A 305 9.57 9.62 16.17
N MET A 306 8.73 9.68 15.16
CA MET A 306 8.95 9.11 13.85
C MET A 306 8.68 10.17 12.79
N VAL A 307 9.53 10.21 11.78
CA VAL A 307 9.32 11.04 10.57
C VAL A 307 8.20 10.43 9.74
N THR A 308 7.26 11.26 9.29
CA THR A 308 6.09 10.84 8.49
C THR A 308 6.19 11.24 7.02
N ARG A 309 7.28 11.90 6.62
CA ARG A 309 7.56 12.32 5.23
C ARG A 309 9.06 12.27 4.95
N ASN A 310 9.44 11.81 3.74
CA ASN A 310 10.84 11.85 3.32
C ASN A 310 11.32 13.29 3.15
N ASP A 311 12.55 13.58 3.61
CA ASP A 311 13.25 14.83 3.35
C ASP A 311 14.71 14.54 3.00
N LYS A 312 15.09 14.84 1.77
CA LYS A 312 16.46 14.60 1.28
C LYS A 312 17.47 15.57 1.84
N THR A 313 17.06 16.81 2.11
CA THR A 313 17.98 17.82 2.64
C THR A 313 18.45 17.46 4.04
N LEU A 314 17.59 16.76 4.78
CA LEU A 314 17.84 16.24 6.12
C LEU A 314 18.36 14.80 6.12
N ASP A 315 18.37 14.15 4.96
CA ASP A 315 18.65 12.71 4.83
C ASP A 315 17.77 11.85 5.76
N VAL A 316 16.46 12.15 5.81
CA VAL A 316 15.49 11.37 6.59
C VAL A 316 14.44 10.74 5.70
N ALA A 317 14.06 9.53 6.04
CA ALA A 317 13.00 8.78 5.38
C ALA A 317 11.75 8.68 6.25
N ASN A 318 10.59 8.55 5.60
CA ASN A 318 9.35 8.20 6.29
C ASN A 318 9.53 6.87 7.03
N GLY A 319 9.26 6.87 8.35
CA GLY A 319 9.47 5.71 9.23
C GLY A 319 10.77 5.78 10.04
N ASP A 320 11.68 6.70 9.76
CA ASP A 320 12.89 6.92 10.57
C ASP A 320 12.49 7.34 11.99
N ARG A 321 13.10 6.70 12.99
CA ARG A 321 12.77 6.88 14.40
C ARG A 321 13.89 7.59 15.13
N PHE A 322 13.49 8.54 15.96
CA PHE A 322 14.38 9.38 16.74
C PHE A 322 13.87 9.56 18.17
N THR A 323 14.76 10.00 19.03
CA THR A 323 14.43 10.60 20.34
C THR A 323 14.66 12.10 20.24
N VAL A 324 13.74 12.90 20.76
CA VAL A 324 13.91 14.34 20.88
C VAL A 324 15.02 14.61 21.91
N LYS A 325 16.08 15.29 21.48
CA LYS A 325 17.24 15.62 22.35
C LYS A 325 17.06 16.97 23.00
N THR A 326 16.76 17.99 22.20
CA THR A 326 16.50 19.35 22.69
C THR A 326 15.34 19.98 21.93
N VAL A 327 14.66 20.90 22.59
CA VAL A 327 13.65 21.78 22.03
C VAL A 327 14.01 23.20 22.41
N GLU A 328 14.34 24.06 21.44
CA GLU A 328 14.81 25.42 21.68
C GLU A 328 14.01 26.38 20.77
N GLY A 329 12.88 26.83 21.25
CA GLY A 329 11.96 27.68 20.51
C GLY A 329 11.44 26.95 19.26
N GLU A 330 11.79 27.46 18.08
CA GLU A 330 11.33 26.86 16.81
C GLU A 330 12.25 25.76 16.28
N LYS A 331 13.32 25.40 16.99
CA LYS A 331 14.29 24.37 16.60
C LYS A 331 14.15 23.12 17.45
N LEU A 332 14.22 21.99 16.80
CA LEU A 332 14.15 20.68 17.40
C LEU A 332 15.36 19.85 16.98
N THR A 333 16.10 19.34 17.95
CA THR A 333 17.19 18.39 17.68
C THR A 333 16.74 16.97 17.98
N LEU A 334 16.85 16.11 17.00
CA LEU A 334 16.54 14.68 17.08
C LEU A 334 17.82 13.86 17.07
N GLU A 335 17.83 12.72 17.77
CA GLU A 335 18.92 11.76 17.78
C GLU A 335 18.41 10.34 17.51
N ASP A 336 19.00 9.62 16.57
CA ASP A 336 18.66 8.23 16.28
C ASP A 336 19.47 7.25 17.16
N LYS A 337 19.13 5.96 17.08
CA LYS A 337 19.82 4.90 17.86
C LYS A 337 21.31 4.73 17.49
N LYS A 338 21.76 5.25 16.36
CA LYS A 338 23.17 5.23 15.92
C LYS A 338 23.95 6.48 16.39
N GLY A 339 23.28 7.43 17.10
CA GLY A 339 23.86 8.69 17.56
C GLY A 339 23.88 9.79 16.48
N ARG A 340 23.23 9.58 15.33
CA ARG A 340 23.08 10.60 14.30
C ARG A 340 22.09 11.65 14.79
N THR A 341 22.46 12.92 14.68
CA THR A 341 21.62 14.05 15.02
C THR A 341 21.05 14.72 13.77
N VAL A 342 19.81 15.19 13.86
CA VAL A 342 19.12 15.94 12.82
C VAL A 342 18.47 17.15 13.47
N GLU A 343 18.69 18.34 12.93
CA GLU A 343 18.02 19.57 13.36
C GLU A 343 16.83 19.86 12.45
N LEU A 344 15.69 20.12 13.03
CA LEU A 344 14.45 20.48 12.34
C LEU A 344 14.03 21.90 12.72
N ASP A 345 13.54 22.64 11.74
CA ASP A 345 12.75 23.83 11.99
C ASP A 345 11.29 23.47 12.29
N LYS A 346 10.48 24.45 12.68
CA LYS A 346 9.05 24.27 13.01
C LYS A 346 8.23 23.67 11.86
N LYS A 347 8.54 24.02 10.61
CA LYS A 347 7.86 23.50 9.42
C LYS A 347 8.22 22.05 9.16
N GLN A 348 9.49 21.70 9.32
CA GLN A 348 9.98 20.33 9.18
C GLN A 348 9.45 19.43 10.31
N ALA A 349 9.39 19.96 11.55
CA ALA A 349 8.82 19.26 12.71
C ALA A 349 7.33 18.92 12.52
N SER A 350 6.60 19.62 11.64
CA SER A 350 5.21 19.28 11.33
C SER A 350 5.02 17.86 10.77
N TYR A 351 6.07 17.25 10.23
CA TYR A 351 6.05 15.87 9.74
C TYR A 351 6.59 14.85 10.75
N LEU A 352 6.34 15.07 12.03
CA LEU A 352 6.62 14.12 13.08
C LEU A 352 5.33 13.48 13.63
N SER A 353 5.45 12.31 14.20
CA SER A 353 4.42 11.63 14.98
C SER A 353 5.07 10.93 16.16
N TYR A 354 4.36 10.77 17.28
CA TYR A 354 4.87 9.94 18.38
C TYR A 354 5.08 8.49 17.94
N ALA A 355 6.14 7.88 18.47
CA ALA A 355 6.63 6.57 18.03
C ALA A 355 6.84 5.56 19.15
N TYR A 356 6.11 5.66 20.27
CA TYR A 356 6.11 4.63 21.32
C TYR A 356 5.44 3.35 20.81
N ALA A 357 4.29 3.48 20.14
CA ALA A 357 3.59 2.40 19.48
C ALA A 357 3.59 2.56 17.95
N THR A 358 3.41 1.46 17.22
CA THR A 358 3.37 1.42 15.75
C THR A 358 2.26 0.50 15.25
N THR A 359 1.86 0.64 13.99
CA THR A 359 0.99 -0.36 13.35
C THR A 359 1.78 -1.56 12.86
N VAL A 360 1.09 -2.69 12.60
CA VAL A 360 1.72 -3.91 12.09
C VAL A 360 2.50 -3.65 10.80
N HIS A 361 1.92 -2.89 9.88
CA HIS A 361 2.56 -2.58 8.59
C HIS A 361 3.84 -1.76 8.75
N LYS A 362 3.79 -0.71 9.58
CA LYS A 362 4.98 0.11 9.87
C LYS A 362 6.02 -0.64 10.71
N SER A 363 5.66 -1.79 11.30
CA SER A 363 6.61 -2.68 11.98
C SER A 363 7.36 -3.61 11.02
N GLN A 364 6.93 -3.72 9.77
CA GLN A 364 7.60 -4.55 8.77
C GLN A 364 9.04 -4.07 8.56
N GLY A 365 9.98 -4.98 8.47
CA GLY A 365 11.42 -4.67 8.43
C GLY A 365 12.06 -4.41 9.80
N LEU A 366 11.31 -4.02 10.84
CA LEU A 366 11.86 -3.81 12.18
C LEU A 366 12.20 -5.13 12.87
N THR A 367 13.15 -5.06 13.81
CA THR A 367 13.52 -6.17 14.69
C THR A 367 13.75 -5.62 16.11
N CYS A 368 13.22 -6.30 17.11
CA CYS A 368 13.32 -5.94 18.52
C CYS A 368 13.49 -7.19 19.38
N ASP A 369 13.77 -7.02 20.65
CA ASP A 369 13.89 -8.14 21.56
C ASP A 369 12.52 -8.61 22.06
N ARG A 370 11.61 -7.67 22.34
CA ARG A 370 10.25 -7.93 22.85
C ARG A 370 9.21 -7.25 21.98
N VAL A 371 8.07 -7.90 21.80
CA VAL A 371 6.86 -7.33 21.22
C VAL A 371 5.71 -7.35 22.25
N LEU A 372 5.07 -6.20 22.44
CA LEU A 372 3.78 -6.08 23.11
C LEU A 372 2.72 -5.83 22.02
N PHE A 373 1.82 -6.79 21.82
CA PHE A 373 0.93 -6.79 20.68
C PHE A 373 -0.54 -6.68 21.10
N ASN A 374 -1.19 -5.55 20.75
CA ASN A 374 -2.63 -5.38 20.91
C ASN A 374 -3.36 -6.01 19.72
N ILE A 375 -4.18 -7.02 20.00
CA ILE A 375 -4.99 -7.72 19.00
C ILE A 375 -6.46 -7.65 19.40
N ASP A 376 -7.28 -6.97 18.61
CA ASP A 376 -8.73 -6.97 18.73
C ASP A 376 -9.30 -8.09 17.85
N THR A 377 -10.02 -9.04 18.49
CA THR A 377 -10.56 -10.21 17.78
C THR A 377 -11.73 -9.88 16.86
N LYS A 378 -12.37 -8.73 17.05
CA LYS A 378 -13.50 -8.26 16.25
C LYS A 378 -13.04 -7.43 15.06
N SER A 379 -11.82 -6.91 15.12
CA SER A 379 -11.27 -6.13 14.03
C SER A 379 -11.10 -6.98 12.78
N LEU A 380 -11.52 -6.45 11.63
CA LEU A 380 -11.29 -7.05 10.32
C LEU A 380 -9.80 -6.98 9.90
N THR A 381 -9.04 -6.13 10.57
CA THR A 381 -7.59 -6.03 10.36
C THR A 381 -6.82 -7.20 10.99
N THR A 382 -7.47 -7.98 11.88
CA THR A 382 -6.87 -9.17 12.49
C THR A 382 -6.94 -10.35 11.53
N SER A 383 -5.79 -10.76 11.00
CA SER A 383 -5.63 -11.84 10.03
C SER A 383 -4.32 -12.61 10.26
N LYS A 384 -4.13 -13.75 9.57
CA LYS A 384 -2.98 -14.61 9.77
C LYS A 384 -1.65 -13.96 9.36
N ASP A 385 -1.65 -13.18 8.31
CA ASP A 385 -0.48 -12.45 7.82
C ASP A 385 -0.11 -11.30 8.76
N VAL A 386 -1.08 -10.54 9.26
CA VAL A 386 -0.90 -9.50 10.29
C VAL A 386 -0.34 -10.10 11.59
N PHE A 387 -0.90 -11.21 12.04
CA PHE A 387 -0.41 -11.92 13.22
C PHE A 387 1.03 -12.41 13.04
N TYR A 388 1.32 -13.06 11.91
CA TYR A 388 2.68 -13.53 11.60
C TYR A 388 3.69 -12.39 11.54
N VAL A 389 3.37 -11.28 10.85
CA VAL A 389 4.26 -10.11 10.81
C VAL A 389 4.52 -9.60 12.21
N GLY A 390 3.49 -9.41 13.05
CA GLY A 390 3.65 -8.88 14.40
C GLY A 390 4.57 -9.72 15.27
N ILE A 391 4.31 -11.02 15.41
CA ILE A 391 5.11 -11.88 16.28
C ILE A 391 6.53 -12.12 15.76
N SER A 392 6.71 -12.08 14.43
CA SER A 392 8.03 -12.30 13.81
C SER A 392 9.01 -11.14 14.03
N ARG A 393 8.59 -10.01 14.60
CA ARG A 393 9.48 -8.89 14.94
C ARG A 393 10.36 -9.18 16.15
N ALA A 394 9.88 -9.98 17.11
CA ALA A 394 10.56 -10.26 18.36
C ALA A 394 11.70 -11.27 18.17
N ARG A 395 12.80 -11.08 18.91
CA ARG A 395 13.89 -12.07 19.05
C ARG A 395 13.65 -13.03 20.22
N HIS A 396 13.07 -12.52 21.32
CA HIS A 396 13.04 -13.23 22.60
C HIS A 396 11.64 -13.46 23.13
N GLU A 397 10.75 -12.47 23.04
CA GLU A 397 9.48 -12.51 23.78
C GLU A 397 8.36 -11.78 23.03
N VAL A 398 7.16 -12.36 23.11
CA VAL A 398 5.91 -11.75 22.64
C VAL A 398 4.88 -11.85 23.74
N GLU A 399 4.27 -10.72 24.11
CA GLU A 399 3.09 -10.64 24.96
C GLU A 399 1.91 -10.10 24.12
N ILE A 400 0.78 -10.79 24.18
CA ILE A 400 -0.46 -10.41 23.48
C ILE A 400 -1.46 -9.84 24.47
N PHE A 401 -2.11 -8.75 24.07
CA PHE A 401 -3.23 -8.13 24.77
C PHE A 401 -4.46 -8.20 23.86
N THR A 402 -5.51 -8.87 24.30
CA THR A 402 -6.69 -9.17 23.47
C THR A 402 -7.99 -8.92 24.22
N ASP A 403 -9.07 -8.74 23.48
CA ASP A 403 -10.43 -8.60 24.02
C ASP A 403 -11.07 -9.95 24.36
N ASP A 404 -10.68 -11.04 23.67
CA ASP A 404 -11.25 -12.38 23.88
C ASP A 404 -10.25 -13.49 23.49
N LYS A 405 -9.73 -14.20 24.50
CA LYS A 405 -8.83 -15.35 24.29
C LYS A 405 -9.47 -16.50 23.53
N LYS A 406 -10.77 -16.71 23.71
CA LYS A 406 -11.48 -17.83 23.07
C LYS A 406 -11.58 -17.63 21.56
N SER A 407 -11.88 -16.41 21.15
CA SER A 407 -12.00 -16.03 19.75
C SER A 407 -10.65 -15.74 19.07
N LEU A 408 -9.59 -15.54 19.86
CA LEU A 408 -8.28 -15.12 19.35
C LEU A 408 -7.74 -16.07 18.28
N ALA A 409 -7.78 -17.39 18.54
CA ALA A 409 -7.25 -18.39 17.60
C ALA A 409 -7.97 -18.36 16.24
N SER A 410 -9.29 -18.21 16.23
CA SER A 410 -10.07 -18.11 15.00
C SER A 410 -9.82 -16.77 14.28
N SER A 411 -9.69 -15.68 15.04
CA SER A 411 -9.46 -14.34 14.49
C SER A 411 -8.11 -14.22 13.81
N VAL A 412 -7.03 -14.66 14.44
CA VAL A 412 -5.68 -14.65 13.84
C VAL A 412 -5.45 -15.77 12.79
N SER A 413 -6.45 -16.60 12.53
CA SER A 413 -6.43 -17.60 11.44
C SER A 413 -7.20 -17.14 10.21
N ARG A 414 -7.87 -15.97 10.25
CA ARG A 414 -8.58 -15.43 9.10
C ARG A 414 -7.63 -15.18 7.93
N ASP A 415 -8.10 -15.49 6.74
CA ASP A 415 -7.38 -15.09 5.53
C ASP A 415 -7.52 -13.58 5.32
N SER A 416 -6.46 -12.95 4.84
CA SER A 416 -6.56 -11.57 4.37
C SER A 416 -7.58 -11.48 3.22
N PRO A 417 -8.47 -10.48 3.20
CA PRO A 417 -9.58 -10.41 2.23
C PRO A 417 -9.14 -10.21 0.78
N LYS A 418 -7.85 -10.15 0.48
CA LYS A 418 -7.37 -9.97 -0.90
C LYS A 418 -7.54 -11.23 -1.74
N THR A 419 -8.45 -11.15 -2.71
CA THR A 419 -8.61 -12.15 -3.77
C THR A 419 -8.13 -11.59 -5.10
N THR A 420 -7.59 -12.46 -5.95
CA THR A 420 -7.25 -12.13 -7.35
C THR A 420 -8.37 -12.58 -8.28
N ALA A 421 -8.44 -12.01 -9.49
CA ALA A 421 -9.41 -12.46 -10.51
C ALA A 421 -9.32 -13.97 -10.78
N ALA A 422 -8.10 -14.54 -10.79
CA ALA A 422 -7.89 -15.97 -10.97
C ALA A 422 -8.39 -16.83 -9.79
N GLU A 423 -8.46 -16.28 -8.57
CA GLU A 423 -9.04 -16.95 -7.41
C GLU A 423 -10.57 -16.87 -7.41
N ILE A 424 -11.12 -15.74 -7.88
CA ILE A 424 -12.57 -15.57 -8.08
C ILE A 424 -13.08 -16.60 -9.08
N ASP A 425 -12.34 -16.87 -10.13
CA ASP A 425 -12.67 -17.86 -11.16
C ASP A 425 -12.86 -19.27 -10.58
N ARG A 426 -11.96 -19.67 -9.66
CA ARG A 426 -12.09 -20.94 -8.94
C ARG A 426 -13.29 -21.00 -8.01
N PHE A 427 -13.61 -19.89 -7.35
CA PHE A 427 -14.74 -19.81 -6.43
C PHE A 427 -16.09 -19.93 -7.13
N PHE A 428 -16.22 -19.39 -8.34
CA PHE A 428 -17.47 -19.37 -9.11
C PHE A 428 -17.58 -20.45 -10.18
N GLY A 429 -16.59 -21.35 -10.27
CA GLY A 429 -16.58 -22.43 -11.27
C GLY A 429 -16.50 -21.92 -12.72
N LEU A 430 -15.99 -20.69 -12.92
CA LEU A 430 -15.87 -20.05 -14.23
C LEU A 430 -14.76 -20.72 -15.08
N GLU A 431 -13.80 -21.41 -14.47
CA GLU A 431 -12.76 -22.17 -15.18
C GLU A 431 -13.34 -23.19 -16.19
N ALA A 432 -14.48 -23.78 -15.89
CA ALA A 432 -15.15 -24.70 -16.80
C ALA A 432 -15.73 -23.97 -18.01
N ARG A 433 -16.30 -22.79 -17.82
CA ARG A 433 -16.93 -21.99 -18.91
C ARG A 433 -15.90 -21.37 -19.85
N PHE A 434 -14.76 -20.92 -19.35
CA PHE A 434 -13.70 -20.36 -20.21
C PHE A 434 -12.93 -21.42 -20.97
N LYS A 435 -12.79 -22.65 -20.46
CA LYS A 435 -12.21 -23.78 -21.21
C LYS A 435 -13.06 -24.20 -22.40
N ASP A 436 -14.38 -24.08 -22.31
CA ASP A 436 -15.29 -24.38 -23.42
C ASP A 436 -15.30 -23.25 -24.47
N ILE A 437 -15.17 -21.99 -24.06
CA ILE A 437 -15.06 -20.85 -25.00
C ILE A 437 -13.71 -20.86 -25.75
N GLY A 438 -12.63 -21.28 -25.10
CA GLY A 438 -11.29 -21.35 -25.72
C GLY A 438 -11.08 -22.52 -26.70
N ARG A 439 -11.99 -23.50 -26.71
CA ARG A 439 -11.93 -24.62 -27.69
C ARG A 439 -12.59 -24.33 -29.01
N ASP A 440 -13.44 -23.29 -29.09
CA ASP A 440 -14.17 -22.94 -30.33
C ASP A 440 -13.51 -21.83 -31.15
N THR A 441 -12.35 -21.35 -30.73
CA THR A 441 -11.54 -20.37 -31.49
C THR A 441 -10.27 -20.99 -32.09
N SER A 442 -10.36 -22.21 -32.64
CA SER A 442 -9.42 -22.64 -33.67
C SER A 442 -9.87 -21.98 -34.98
N LEU A 443 -9.40 -20.76 -35.20
CA LEU A 443 -9.42 -20.13 -36.53
C LEU A 443 -8.51 -20.95 -37.44
N GLU A 444 -9.09 -21.91 -38.13
CA GLU A 444 -8.56 -22.41 -39.38
C GLU A 444 -8.50 -21.22 -40.36
N THR A 445 -7.29 -20.76 -40.63
CA THR A 445 -6.99 -19.94 -41.80
C THR A 445 -7.40 -20.72 -43.05
N ARG A 446 -8.60 -20.51 -43.54
CA ARG A 446 -8.95 -20.81 -44.93
C ARG A 446 -8.78 -19.57 -45.75
N SER A 447 -7.79 -19.67 -46.62
CA SER A 447 -7.53 -18.78 -47.76
C SER A 447 -8.81 -18.49 -48.54
N ALA A 448 -8.97 -17.21 -48.88
CA ALA A 448 -10.00 -16.69 -49.76
C ALA A 448 -9.90 -17.26 -51.15
N GLU A 449 -11.01 -17.79 -51.68
CA GLU A 449 -11.38 -17.63 -53.10
C GLU A 449 -12.88 -17.78 -53.30
N LYS A 450 -13.46 -16.69 -53.78
CA LYS A 450 -14.64 -16.55 -54.68
C LYS A 450 -16.06 -17.00 -54.26
N GLY A 451 -16.94 -16.04 -54.34
CA GLY A 451 -18.32 -16.24 -54.85
C GLY A 451 -19.46 -15.74 -53.97
N LEU A 452 -19.92 -14.51 -54.19
CA LEU A 452 -21.33 -14.13 -53.91
C LEU A 452 -22.27 -14.91 -54.84
N PRO A 453 -23.53 -15.28 -54.42
CA PRO A 453 -24.68 -14.42 -54.72
C PRO A 453 -25.77 -14.28 -53.63
N GLU A 454 -26.37 -13.13 -53.68
CA GLU A 454 -27.74 -12.66 -53.48
C GLU A 454 -28.75 -13.35 -52.55
N ALA A 455 -29.47 -12.45 -51.91
CA ALA A 455 -30.56 -12.51 -51.02
C ALA A 455 -31.81 -13.28 -51.49
N THR A 456 -32.52 -13.89 -50.56
CA THR A 456 -33.98 -13.82 -50.46
C THR A 456 -34.42 -14.01 -49.03
N GLY A 457 -35.35 -13.17 -48.59
CA GLY A 457 -35.93 -13.18 -47.24
C GLY A 457 -36.98 -14.25 -47.07
N GLU A 458 -37.25 -14.50 -45.83
CA GLU A 458 -38.63 -14.65 -45.31
C GLU A 458 -38.63 -14.88 -43.82
N SER A 459 -39.46 -14.11 -43.15
CA SER A 459 -39.83 -14.21 -41.77
C SER A 459 -40.71 -15.44 -41.53
N MET A 460 -40.63 -16.04 -40.35
CA MET A 460 -41.81 -16.44 -39.59
C MET A 460 -41.47 -16.86 -38.16
N ALA A 461 -42.35 -16.40 -37.30
CA ALA A 461 -42.41 -16.66 -35.87
C ALA A 461 -43.07 -18.02 -35.57
N PHE A 462 -42.97 -18.43 -34.35
CA PHE A 462 -43.99 -19.07 -33.48
C PHE A 462 -43.52 -20.30 -32.70
N ASN A 463 -43.58 -20.13 -31.40
CA ASN A 463 -44.19 -20.99 -30.34
C ASN A 463 -44.17 -22.52 -30.47
N GLN A 464 -43.74 -23.20 -29.44
CA GLN A 464 -44.55 -23.95 -28.47
C GLN A 464 -43.71 -24.89 -27.59
N LYS A 465 -43.98 -24.86 -26.28
CA LYS A 465 -43.93 -26.01 -25.37
C LYS A 465 -45.01 -27.03 -25.81
N PRO A 466 -45.14 -28.25 -25.30
CA PRO A 466 -44.59 -28.93 -24.14
C PRO A 466 -44.35 -30.45 -24.35
N ASP A 467 -44.15 -31.17 -23.30
CA ASP A 467 -44.77 -32.37 -22.75
C ASP A 467 -43.79 -33.43 -22.22
N GLU A 468 -44.21 -33.84 -21.05
CA GLU A 468 -43.72 -34.91 -20.19
C GLU A 468 -43.73 -36.29 -20.86
N HIS A 469 -42.83 -37.18 -20.46
CA HIS A 469 -43.19 -38.48 -19.88
C HIS A 469 -41.96 -39.38 -19.58
N ASN A 470 -41.90 -39.71 -18.33
CA ASN A 470 -41.83 -41.06 -17.72
C ASN A 470 -40.47 -41.76 -17.44
N MET A 471 -40.32 -41.95 -16.14
CA MET A 471 -39.98 -43.19 -15.38
C MET A 471 -38.57 -43.78 -15.54
N THR A 472 -37.88 -44.13 -14.53
CA THR A 472 -37.96 -44.69 -13.17
C THR A 472 -36.56 -45.05 -12.76
N THR A 473 -36.14 -44.96 -11.62
CA THR A 473 -36.00 -45.61 -10.31
C THR A 473 -34.67 -45.17 -9.77
N GLY A 474 -34.54 -44.65 -8.63
CA GLY A 474 -34.76 -45.05 -7.27
C GLY A 474 -33.49 -44.98 -6.51
N THR A 475 -33.42 -44.18 -5.48
CA THR A 475 -33.10 -44.50 -4.09
C THR A 475 -32.82 -43.22 -3.29
N ASP A 476 -33.63 -43.05 -2.31
CA ASP A 476 -33.54 -42.35 -1.03
C ASP A 476 -32.47 -41.28 -0.81
N TYR A 477 -32.96 -40.04 -0.78
CA TYR A 477 -32.53 -39.04 0.21
C TYR A 477 -33.71 -38.07 0.45
N GLN A 478 -34.22 -38.02 1.67
CA GLN A 478 -35.30 -37.12 2.05
C GLN A 478 -34.78 -35.68 2.21
N PRO A 479 -35.44 -34.69 1.65
CA PRO A 479 -35.24 -33.29 2.01
C PRO A 479 -36.10 -32.94 3.22
N VAL A 480 -35.47 -32.35 4.23
CA VAL A 480 -36.18 -31.71 5.35
C VAL A 480 -36.78 -30.41 4.82
N SER A 481 -38.08 -30.42 4.67
CA SER A 481 -38.91 -29.24 4.46
C SER A 481 -39.07 -28.49 5.79
N ASN A 482 -38.65 -27.26 5.90
CA ASN A 482 -39.28 -26.24 6.73
C ASN A 482 -38.94 -24.84 6.21
N ALA A 483 -39.76 -24.40 5.26
CA ALA A 483 -39.79 -23.03 4.74
C ALA A 483 -40.70 -22.09 5.57
N GLU A 484 -41.22 -22.53 6.72
CA GLU A 484 -42.14 -21.72 7.54
C GLU A 484 -41.51 -21.00 8.73
N ASP A 485 -40.29 -21.32 9.12
CA ASP A 485 -39.60 -20.63 10.24
C ASP A 485 -38.89 -19.34 9.87
N ALA A 486 -38.90 -18.92 8.61
CA ALA A 486 -38.25 -17.70 8.14
C ALA A 486 -39.12 -16.42 8.24
N PHE A 487 -40.38 -16.51 8.72
CA PHE A 487 -41.36 -15.40 8.65
C PHE A 487 -41.72 -14.75 9.99
N HIS A 488 -41.17 -15.19 11.11
CA HIS A 488 -41.48 -14.63 12.43
C HIS A 488 -40.36 -13.83 13.13
N LEU A 489 -39.36 -13.34 12.39
CA LEU A 489 -38.39 -12.37 12.89
C LEU A 489 -38.65 -10.95 12.33
N LYS A 490 -39.93 -10.55 12.29
CA LYS A 490 -40.28 -9.13 12.13
C LYS A 490 -40.83 -8.61 13.46
N GLN A 491 -40.20 -7.55 13.93
CA GLN A 491 -40.51 -6.68 15.06
C GLN A 491 -39.81 -7.01 16.38
N ASN A 492 -38.51 -6.70 16.39
CA ASN A 492 -37.90 -6.09 17.57
C ASN A 492 -37.14 -4.83 17.11
N PRO A 493 -37.17 -3.73 17.90
CA PRO A 493 -36.48 -2.50 17.51
C PRO A 493 -35.00 -2.78 17.37
N MET A 494 -34.42 -2.29 16.27
CA MET A 494 -32.98 -2.37 15.99
C MET A 494 -32.19 -1.90 17.21
N ASP A 495 -31.38 -2.79 17.73
CA ASP A 495 -30.32 -2.43 18.65
C ASP A 495 -29.31 -1.59 17.87
N ASP A 496 -29.26 -0.29 18.14
CA ASP A 496 -28.34 0.68 17.54
C ASP A 496 -26.86 0.28 17.70
N SER A 497 -26.55 -0.64 18.62
CA SER A 497 -25.23 -1.19 18.83
C SER A 497 -24.67 -2.00 17.65
N VAL A 498 -25.54 -2.58 16.81
CA VAL A 498 -25.12 -3.35 15.63
C VAL A 498 -24.78 -2.42 14.45
N GLY A 499 -25.45 -1.29 14.35
CA GLY A 499 -25.14 -0.24 13.37
C GLY A 499 -23.78 0.42 13.64
N LEU A 500 -23.53 0.76 14.90
CA LEU A 500 -22.24 1.32 15.34
C LEU A 500 -21.08 0.35 15.11
N ARG A 501 -21.24 -0.93 15.44
CA ARG A 501 -20.20 -1.94 15.22
C ARG A 501 -19.89 -2.20 13.74
N ARG A 502 -20.90 -2.10 12.86
CA ARG A 502 -20.67 -2.17 11.41
C ARG A 502 -19.92 -0.94 10.88
N HIS A 503 -20.22 0.21 11.44
CA HIS A 503 -19.55 1.46 11.05
C HIS A 503 -18.10 1.49 11.54
N GLU A 504 -17.83 1.07 12.77
CA GLU A 504 -16.48 0.93 13.32
C GLU A 504 -15.65 -0.13 12.58
N ALA A 505 -16.26 -1.26 12.20
CA ALA A 505 -15.58 -2.28 11.41
C ALA A 505 -15.23 -1.77 9.99
N GLN A 506 -16.12 -1.02 9.36
CA GLN A 506 -15.86 -0.39 8.06
C GLN A 506 -14.80 0.73 8.15
N GLN A 507 -14.77 1.48 9.25
CA GLN A 507 -13.72 2.47 9.50
C GLN A 507 -12.36 1.81 9.70
N ASN A 508 -12.28 0.73 10.48
CA ASN A 508 -11.04 0.00 10.70
C ASN A 508 -10.48 -0.64 9.42
N ASP A 509 -11.34 -1.14 8.53
CA ASP A 509 -10.93 -1.64 7.22
C ASP A 509 -10.44 -0.51 6.29
N ALA A 510 -11.07 0.65 6.36
CA ALA A 510 -10.63 1.83 5.64
C ALA A 510 -9.28 2.34 6.17
N GLU A 511 -9.07 2.33 7.50
CA GLU A 511 -7.79 2.68 8.13
C GLU A 511 -6.67 1.72 7.73
N LEU A 512 -6.93 0.42 7.67
CA LEU A 512 -5.93 -0.56 7.26
C LEU A 512 -5.57 -0.40 5.77
N ALA A 513 -6.58 -0.34 4.92
CA ALA A 513 -6.38 -0.09 3.50
C ALA A 513 -5.64 1.23 3.26
N HIS A 514 -5.85 2.21 4.14
CA HIS A 514 -5.23 3.51 4.07
C HIS A 514 -3.79 3.52 4.56
N ASP A 515 -3.46 2.80 5.63
CA ASP A 515 -2.06 2.67 6.09
C ASP A 515 -1.16 2.09 4.98
N TYR A 516 -1.71 1.19 4.18
CA TYR A 516 -1.04 0.67 2.99
C TYR A 516 -0.91 1.73 1.88
N ALA A 517 -2.01 2.40 1.55
CA ALA A 517 -2.01 3.44 0.52
C ALA A 517 -1.14 4.64 0.95
N ALA A 518 -1.16 4.98 2.25
CA ALA A 518 -0.35 6.04 2.81
C ALA A 518 1.14 5.75 2.77
N ALA A 519 1.56 4.50 3.03
CA ALA A 519 2.95 4.10 2.92
C ALA A 519 3.45 4.21 1.48
N ASP A 520 2.60 3.84 0.51
CA ASP A 520 2.93 3.87 -0.91
C ASP A 520 2.93 5.30 -1.48
N ASP A 521 1.90 6.10 -1.18
CA ASP A 521 1.78 7.48 -1.67
C ASP A 521 2.83 8.44 -1.07
N GLN A 522 3.23 8.27 0.21
CA GLN A 522 4.23 9.15 0.84
C GLN A 522 5.64 8.91 0.30
N GLN A 523 5.95 7.68 -0.07
CA GLN A 523 7.25 7.35 -0.66
C GLN A 523 7.35 7.76 -2.12
N TRP A 524 6.21 7.77 -2.82
CA TRP A 524 6.13 8.21 -4.21
C TRP A 524 6.44 9.70 -4.38
N SER A 525 6.06 10.55 -3.43
CA SER A 525 6.06 11.99 -3.65
C SER A 525 7.39 12.68 -3.33
N ALA A 526 8.05 12.30 -2.26
CA ALA A 526 9.19 13.06 -1.78
C ALA A 526 10.53 12.59 -2.36
N GLN A 527 10.73 11.29 -2.47
CA GLN A 527 12.03 10.75 -2.88
C GLN A 527 12.21 10.68 -4.39
N GLU A 528 11.16 10.33 -5.12
CA GLU A 528 11.23 10.22 -6.56
C GLU A 528 11.36 11.55 -7.28
N TYR A 529 10.71 12.59 -6.77
CA TYR A 529 10.83 13.91 -7.37
C TYR A 529 12.18 14.58 -7.08
N ALA A 530 12.82 14.25 -5.98
CA ALA A 530 14.13 14.81 -5.67
C ALA A 530 15.24 14.16 -6.50
N ASP A 531 15.11 12.88 -6.92
CA ASP A 531 16.01 12.25 -7.89
C ASP A 531 15.78 12.81 -9.31
N TYR A 532 14.59 13.40 -9.56
CA TYR A 532 14.24 14.00 -10.85
C TYR A 532 14.80 15.43 -11.02
N GLU A 533 14.84 16.26 -9.98
CA GLU A 533 15.40 17.64 -10.09
C GLU A 533 16.88 17.66 -10.45
N HIS A 534 17.64 16.63 -10.09
CA HIS A 534 19.05 16.54 -10.51
C HIS A 534 19.23 16.17 -12.00
N TYR A 535 18.16 15.73 -12.69
CA TYR A 535 18.18 15.35 -14.10
C TYR A 535 17.31 16.22 -15.00
N ALA A 536 16.51 17.13 -14.46
CA ALA A 536 15.55 17.94 -15.23
C ALA A 536 16.12 19.28 -15.75
N GLU A 537 17.36 19.63 -15.42
CA GLU A 537 18.02 20.82 -15.98
C GLU A 537 18.47 20.64 -17.45
N ALA A 538 18.20 19.50 -18.06
CA ALA A 538 18.52 19.26 -19.46
C ALA A 538 17.35 18.56 -20.19
N SER A 539 16.32 19.28 -20.54
CA SER A 539 15.57 19.16 -21.80
C SER A 539 14.10 19.59 -21.66
N ASP A 540 13.75 20.67 -22.30
CA ASP A 540 12.43 20.98 -22.83
C ASP A 540 11.98 19.88 -23.78
N TYR A 541 10.91 19.15 -23.44
CA TYR A 541 10.11 18.41 -24.43
C TYR A 541 8.66 18.31 -23.97
N ASP A 542 7.77 18.72 -24.88
CA ASP A 542 6.32 18.63 -24.81
C ASP A 542 5.85 17.19 -24.54
N PHE A 543 4.91 17.06 -23.63
CA PHE A 543 4.25 15.79 -23.30
C PHE A 543 3.06 15.59 -24.24
N ASP A 544 3.20 14.67 -25.17
CA ASP A 544 2.12 14.22 -26.07
C ASP A 544 1.09 13.38 -25.30
N SER A 545 -0.12 13.89 -25.18
CA SER A 545 -1.26 13.25 -24.50
C SER A 545 -1.96 12.16 -25.31
N SER A 546 -1.44 11.78 -26.47
CA SER A 546 -2.13 10.90 -27.44
C SER A 546 -2.10 9.39 -27.12
N ILE A 547 -1.45 8.96 -26.03
CA ILE A 547 -1.32 7.52 -25.68
C ILE A 547 -2.53 6.98 -24.86
N TYR A 548 -3.52 7.81 -24.52
CA TYR A 548 -4.67 7.38 -23.70
C TYR A 548 -5.99 7.18 -24.46
N ASP A 549 -6.01 7.33 -25.81
CA ASP A 549 -7.26 7.27 -26.59
C ASP A 549 -7.63 5.89 -27.16
N ASP A 550 -6.82 4.85 -26.94
CA ASP A 550 -7.05 3.53 -27.57
C ASP A 550 -7.96 2.55 -26.79
N TYR A 551 -8.69 3.00 -25.78
CA TYR A 551 -9.70 2.16 -25.09
C TYR A 551 -11.04 2.87 -24.89
N ALA A 552 -11.62 3.45 -25.94
CA ALA A 552 -13.03 3.86 -25.95
C ALA A 552 -13.85 2.86 -26.78
N MET A 553 -14.85 2.27 -26.14
CA MET A 553 -15.87 1.46 -26.81
C MET A 553 -16.65 2.28 -27.86
N PRO A 554 -17.07 1.70 -28.98
CA PRO A 554 -17.74 2.44 -30.05
C PRO A 554 -19.16 2.82 -29.64
N GLN A 555 -19.47 4.11 -29.70
CA GLN A 555 -20.85 4.60 -29.68
C GLN A 555 -21.39 4.63 -31.11
N THR A 556 -22.56 4.06 -31.27
CA THR A 556 -23.37 3.98 -32.49
C THR A 556 -23.72 5.37 -33.02
N SER A 557 -23.61 5.45 -34.34
CA SER A 557 -23.94 6.57 -35.20
C SER A 557 -25.41 6.99 -35.17
N GLN A 558 -25.68 8.29 -35.22
CA GLN A 558 -26.79 8.81 -36.01
C GLN A 558 -26.30 9.98 -36.87
N ALA A 559 -26.61 9.86 -38.13
CA ALA A 559 -26.31 10.78 -39.23
C ALA A 559 -27.25 12.00 -39.22
N GLU A 560 -26.77 13.15 -39.70
CA GLU A 560 -27.48 14.01 -40.65
C GLU A 560 -26.51 15.09 -41.17
N GLN A 561 -26.27 15.07 -42.43
CA GLN A 561 -26.28 15.97 -43.59
C GLN A 561 -26.28 17.47 -43.26
N SER A 562 -25.42 18.31 -43.80
CA SER A 562 -25.47 18.77 -45.20
C SER A 562 -24.44 19.91 -45.47
N HIS A 563 -23.81 19.82 -46.58
CA HIS A 563 -23.62 20.81 -47.68
C HIS A 563 -22.71 22.03 -47.56
N THR A 564 -21.83 22.02 -48.56
CA THR A 564 -21.34 23.15 -49.42
C THR A 564 -20.30 24.08 -48.78
N GLY A 565 -19.26 24.44 -49.41
CA GLY A 565 -18.69 24.34 -50.74
C GLY A 565 -17.47 25.25 -50.85
N LYS A 566 -16.56 24.86 -51.71
CA LYS A 566 -15.74 25.72 -52.62
C LYS A 566 -15.00 26.94 -52.05
N GLU A 567 -13.85 27.29 -52.41
CA GLU A 567 -12.93 27.15 -53.57
C GLU A 567 -11.66 27.99 -53.30
N HIS A 568 -10.55 27.56 -53.93
CA HIS A 568 -9.49 28.39 -54.57
C HIS A 568 -8.64 29.35 -53.70
N THR A 569 -7.42 29.56 -53.93
CA THR A 569 -6.34 29.30 -54.94
C THR A 569 -5.06 29.95 -54.42
N HIS A 570 -3.92 29.36 -54.87
CA HIS A 570 -2.69 30.02 -55.35
C HIS A 570 -2.02 31.10 -54.48
N GLU A 571 -0.79 31.25 -54.45
CA GLU A 571 0.44 30.96 -55.18
C GLU A 571 1.62 31.62 -54.46
N HIS A 572 2.82 31.03 -54.67
CA HIS A 572 4.13 31.67 -54.95
C HIS A 572 4.67 32.70 -53.94
N GLU A 573 5.88 32.78 -53.69
CA GLU A 573 7.20 32.43 -54.22
C GLU A 573 8.28 33.11 -53.36
N HIS A 574 9.48 32.50 -53.34
CA HIS A 574 10.83 33.11 -53.39
C HIS A 574 11.27 34.05 -52.26
N GLU A 575 12.38 33.91 -51.79
CA GLU A 575 13.78 33.70 -52.13
C GLU A 575 14.69 34.47 -51.14
N HIS A 576 15.88 33.93 -50.90
CA HIS A 576 17.18 34.58 -50.66
C HIS A 576 17.38 35.32 -49.33
N GLU A 577 18.42 35.15 -48.72
CA GLU A 577 19.85 34.90 -48.83
C GLU A 577 20.58 35.48 -47.60
N GLU A 578 21.57 34.74 -47.19
CA GLU A 578 22.87 35.18 -46.71
C GLU A 578 23.03 36.06 -45.47
N GLY A 579 23.82 35.55 -44.59
CA GLY A 579 25.15 36.11 -44.38
C GLY A 579 25.48 36.33 -42.92
N GLY A 580 26.41 35.55 -42.43
CA GLY A 580 27.70 36.05 -42.02
C GLY A 580 27.95 36.36 -40.54
N HIS A 581 28.81 35.53 -40.01
CA HIS A 581 29.98 35.79 -39.18
C HIS A 581 29.93 36.53 -37.84
N GLU A 582 30.53 35.79 -36.90
CA GLU A 582 31.53 36.25 -35.91
C GLU A 582 31.06 37.25 -34.83
N ILE A 583 31.15 36.92 -33.58
CA ILE A 583 32.29 36.68 -32.70
C ILE A 583 31.82 35.84 -31.50
#